data_db1f4c278656e779d62228d691650d7c
#
_entry.id   db1f4c278656e779d62228d691650d7c
#
_cell.length_a   1.000
_cell.length_b   1.000
_cell.length_c   1.000
_cell.angle_alpha   90.00
_cell.angle_beta   90.00
_cell.angle_gamma   90.00
#
_symmetry.space_group_name_H-M   'P 1'
#
loop_
_entity.id
_entity.type
_entity.pdbx_description
1 polymer ?
#
loop_
_entity_poly.entity_id
_entity_poly.type
_entity_poly.pdbx_seq_one_letter_code
_entity_poly.pdbx_strand_id
1 'polypeptide(L)'
;LTSRVGEISGIYRYPVKSFAGESLETCTMNTYGLYGDRFCAFVNETKEGWDSFITARNIPKMLAYKAKFIDEEVSITSPSGCTFSWNEELLDEIQSYSKKKISMTNFKAPNPENPDLMSVDSASVLIITDSSLRKLEAAWGKSLDKQRFRANLIVSIDENSFNESNWIGKKFLVGDTELQIESYCERCTIITIDPDTLERDSSLLKIVNEQMNLRFGVYASVSKPGQVQVGQKVYLSD
;
A
#
# COMPACT_ATOMS: atom_id res chain seq x y z
N LEU A 1 1.13 -1.64 -29.09
CA LEU A 1 -0.02 -2.57 -29.09
C LEU A 1 -0.60 -2.67 -27.70
N THR A 2 -1.92 -2.45 -27.53
CA THR A 2 -2.60 -2.63 -26.27
C THR A 2 -3.20 -4.05 -26.18
N SER A 3 -3.00 -4.72 -25.06
CA SER A 3 -3.60 -6.03 -24.77
C SER A 3 -4.34 -5.99 -23.44
N ARG A 4 -5.51 -6.63 -23.38
CA ARG A 4 -6.23 -6.75 -22.12
C ARG A 4 -5.47 -7.67 -21.18
N VAL A 5 -5.34 -7.26 -19.90
CA VAL A 5 -4.68 -8.01 -18.84
C VAL A 5 -5.71 -8.63 -17.89
N GLY A 6 -6.76 -7.89 -17.59
CA GLY A 6 -7.76 -8.30 -16.61
C GLY A 6 -8.65 -7.12 -16.22
N GLU A 7 -9.03 -7.08 -14.95
CA GLU A 7 -9.85 -6.02 -14.39
C GLU A 7 -9.45 -5.66 -12.95
N ILE A 8 -9.79 -4.45 -12.50
CA ILE A 8 -9.59 -4.03 -11.12
C ILE A 8 -10.56 -4.78 -10.22
N SER A 9 -10.05 -5.65 -9.36
CA SER A 9 -10.84 -6.43 -8.40
C SER A 9 -10.82 -5.86 -6.99
N GLY A 10 -9.99 -4.87 -6.72
CA GLY A 10 -9.95 -4.20 -5.42
C GLY A 10 -9.14 -2.92 -5.44
N ILE A 11 -9.61 -1.93 -4.69
CA ILE A 11 -8.96 -0.64 -4.48
C ILE A 11 -8.84 -0.42 -2.98
N TYR A 12 -7.64 -0.09 -2.50
CA TYR A 12 -7.35 0.13 -1.09
C TYR A 12 -6.59 1.44 -0.89
N ARG A 13 -7.06 2.22 0.07
CA ARG A 13 -6.44 3.46 0.49
C ARG A 13 -5.94 3.31 1.92
N TYR A 14 -4.76 3.81 2.20
CA TYR A 14 -4.12 3.79 3.51
C TYR A 14 -3.82 5.25 3.93
N PRO A 15 -4.76 5.98 4.52
CA PRO A 15 -4.59 7.40 4.81
C PRO A 15 -3.41 7.70 5.72
N VAL A 16 -3.10 6.78 6.64
CA VAL A 16 -1.97 6.89 7.57
C VAL A 16 -0.93 5.80 7.27
N LYS A 17 0.33 6.20 7.13
CA LYS A 17 1.45 5.26 6.94
C LYS A 17 1.46 4.23 8.08
N SER A 18 1.51 2.96 7.72
CA SER A 18 1.51 1.79 8.64
C SER A 18 0.21 1.49 9.39
N PHE A 19 -0.85 2.27 9.24
CA PHE A 19 -2.17 1.89 9.75
C PHE A 19 -2.90 0.98 8.75
N ALA A 20 -3.88 0.22 9.22
CA ALA A 20 -4.82 -0.47 8.35
C ALA A 20 -5.61 0.56 7.53
N GLY A 21 -5.91 0.21 6.29
CA GLY A 21 -6.60 1.09 5.36
C GLY A 21 -8.08 0.77 5.20
N GLU A 22 -8.64 1.29 4.13
CA GLU A 22 -10.03 1.13 3.73
C GLU A 22 -10.15 0.60 2.30
N SER A 23 -11.22 -0.14 2.04
CA SER A 23 -11.60 -0.58 0.69
C SER A 23 -12.49 0.48 0.04
N LEU A 24 -12.27 0.74 -1.25
CA LEU A 24 -13.01 1.71 -2.04
C LEU A 24 -13.58 1.06 -3.28
N GLU A 25 -14.77 1.54 -3.72
CA GLU A 25 -15.33 1.18 -5.03
C GLU A 25 -14.75 2.04 -6.15
N THR A 26 -14.40 3.30 -5.82
CA THR A 26 -13.81 4.26 -6.76
C THR A 26 -12.72 5.07 -6.07
N CYS A 27 -11.74 5.52 -6.82
CA CYS A 27 -10.74 6.45 -6.32
C CYS A 27 -10.29 7.43 -7.40
N THR A 28 -9.79 8.59 -6.97
CA THR A 28 -9.11 9.55 -7.84
C THR A 28 -7.61 9.28 -7.79
N MET A 29 -7.00 9.10 -8.96
CA MET A 29 -5.54 9.04 -9.12
C MET A 29 -5.03 10.43 -9.48
N ASN A 30 -4.15 10.97 -8.67
CA ASN A 30 -3.40 12.19 -8.93
C ASN A 30 -1.94 11.87 -9.31
N THR A 31 -1.16 12.86 -9.70
CA THR A 31 0.26 12.67 -10.07
C THR A 31 1.08 12.02 -8.96
N TYR A 32 0.72 12.25 -7.69
CA TYR A 32 1.37 11.67 -6.51
C TYR A 32 0.77 10.33 -6.06
N GLY A 33 -0.18 9.77 -6.78
CA GLY A 33 -0.86 8.52 -6.46
C GLY A 33 -2.33 8.68 -6.11
N LEU A 34 -2.87 7.72 -5.36
CA LEU A 34 -4.26 7.67 -4.96
C LEU A 34 -4.57 8.78 -3.93
N TYR A 35 -5.60 9.57 -4.22
CA TYR A 35 -5.97 10.70 -3.36
C TYR A 35 -6.33 10.24 -1.95
N GLY A 36 -5.72 10.88 -0.95
CA GLY A 36 -5.87 10.53 0.47
C GLY A 36 -4.97 9.38 0.95
N ASP A 37 -4.18 8.77 0.07
CA ASP A 37 -3.29 7.66 0.43
C ASP A 37 -1.99 8.18 1.03
N ARG A 38 -1.59 7.64 2.21
CA ARG A 38 -0.37 8.03 2.96
C ARG A 38 -0.22 9.54 3.18
N PHE A 39 -1.35 10.24 3.34
CA PHE A 39 -1.34 11.66 3.64
C PHE A 39 -0.77 11.97 5.02
N CYS A 40 -0.86 11.06 5.95
CA CYS A 40 -0.41 11.21 7.32
C CYS A 40 0.65 10.19 7.69
N ALA A 41 1.61 10.60 8.50
CA ALA A 41 2.64 9.72 9.04
C ALA A 41 3.11 10.18 10.42
N PHE A 42 3.64 9.24 11.19
CA PHE A 42 4.40 9.53 12.40
C PHE A 42 5.88 9.57 12.08
N VAL A 43 6.61 10.50 12.67
CA VAL A 43 8.04 10.68 12.44
C VAL A 43 8.81 10.77 13.75
N ASN A 44 10.05 10.35 13.72
CA ASN A 44 11.02 10.55 14.79
C ASN A 44 11.75 11.87 14.53
N GLU A 45 11.56 12.84 15.40
CA GLU A 45 12.15 14.19 15.29
C GLU A 45 13.70 14.21 15.30
N THR A 46 14.33 13.13 15.73
CA THR A 46 15.80 13.04 15.78
C THR A 46 16.44 12.52 14.50
N LYS A 47 15.63 12.21 13.49
CA LYS A 47 16.06 11.65 12.20
C LYS A 47 15.54 12.49 11.04
N GLU A 48 16.20 12.38 9.90
CA GLU A 48 15.83 13.06 8.67
C GLU A 48 15.52 12.05 7.55
N GLY A 49 14.83 12.53 6.50
CA GLY A 49 14.51 11.75 5.32
C GLY A 49 13.62 10.53 5.65
N TRP A 50 13.82 9.47 4.89
CA TRP A 50 13.02 8.24 5.04
C TRP A 50 13.19 7.52 6.37
N ASP A 51 14.35 7.64 7.00
CA ASP A 51 14.66 7.04 8.31
C ASP A 51 13.89 7.71 9.45
N SER A 52 13.30 8.88 9.21
CA SER A 52 12.46 9.57 10.20
C SER A 52 11.12 8.89 10.40
N PHE A 53 10.58 8.20 9.37
CA PHE A 53 9.26 7.59 9.50
C PHE A 53 9.22 6.47 10.55
N ILE A 54 8.24 6.60 11.46
CA ILE A 54 7.85 5.53 12.38
C ILE A 54 6.86 4.63 11.64
N THR A 55 7.18 3.35 11.60
CA THR A 55 6.39 2.36 10.86
C THR A 55 5.98 1.18 11.72
N ALA A 56 5.13 0.32 11.20
CA ALA A 56 4.77 -0.95 11.84
C ALA A 56 5.96 -1.90 12.08
N ARG A 57 7.10 -1.66 11.43
CA ARG A 57 8.36 -2.36 11.75
C ARG A 57 8.85 -1.99 13.16
N ASN A 58 8.62 -0.75 13.56
CA ASN A 58 8.98 -0.22 14.89
C ASN A 58 7.87 -0.48 15.90
N ILE A 59 6.61 -0.24 15.52
CA ILE A 59 5.42 -0.36 16.38
C ILE A 59 4.38 -1.23 15.65
N PRO A 60 4.42 -2.57 15.79
CA PRO A 60 3.49 -3.47 15.10
C PRO A 60 2.01 -3.17 15.36
N LYS A 61 1.68 -2.65 16.55
CA LYS A 61 0.32 -2.25 16.91
C LYS A 61 -0.31 -1.23 15.97
N MET A 62 0.48 -0.45 15.23
CA MET A 62 -0.03 0.50 14.24
C MET A 62 -0.91 -0.18 13.18
N LEU A 63 -0.63 -1.44 12.82
CA LEU A 63 -1.45 -2.17 11.84
C LEU A 63 -2.88 -2.44 12.30
N ALA A 64 -3.14 -2.43 13.60
CA ALA A 64 -4.48 -2.66 14.15
C ALA A 64 -5.35 -1.38 14.21
N TYR A 65 -4.77 -0.20 13.96
CA TYR A 65 -5.53 1.05 13.85
C TYR A 65 -6.08 1.18 12.44
N LYS A 66 -7.40 1.33 12.31
CA LYS A 66 -8.09 1.44 11.01
C LYS A 66 -8.29 2.90 10.66
N ALA A 67 -7.68 3.35 9.57
CA ALA A 67 -7.79 4.71 9.09
C ALA A 67 -8.74 4.80 7.87
N LYS A 68 -9.58 5.83 7.86
CA LYS A 68 -10.43 6.22 6.74
C LYS A 68 -10.22 7.69 6.43
N PHE A 69 -10.38 8.07 5.18
CA PHE A 69 -10.34 9.45 4.73
C PHE A 69 -11.72 9.86 4.23
N ILE A 70 -12.42 10.67 5.03
CA ILE A 70 -13.81 11.06 4.84
C ILE A 70 -13.89 12.57 4.93
N ASP A 71 -14.53 13.23 3.97
CA ASP A 71 -14.75 14.70 3.96
C ASP A 71 -13.47 15.50 4.21
N GLU A 72 -12.38 15.12 3.52
CA GLU A 72 -11.06 15.76 3.62
C GLU A 72 -10.34 15.54 4.97
N GLU A 73 -10.89 14.72 5.85
CA GLU A 73 -10.33 14.45 7.18
C GLU A 73 -10.01 12.97 7.37
N VAL A 74 -9.01 12.70 8.23
CA VAL A 74 -8.65 11.33 8.61
C VAL A 74 -9.36 10.96 9.90
N SER A 75 -10.15 9.89 9.83
CA SER A 75 -10.80 9.25 10.97
C SER A 75 -10.12 7.93 11.29
N ILE A 76 -9.75 7.70 12.53
CA ILE A 76 -9.02 6.51 12.97
C ILE A 76 -9.82 5.78 14.05
N THR A 77 -9.98 4.46 13.88
CA THR A 77 -10.54 3.59 14.91
C THR A 77 -9.42 2.73 15.51
N SER A 78 -9.22 2.83 16.81
CA SER A 78 -8.25 2.01 17.53
C SER A 78 -8.72 0.55 17.70
N PRO A 79 -7.83 -0.37 18.09
CA PRO A 79 -8.21 -1.75 18.40
C PRO A 79 -9.24 -1.88 19.53
N SER A 80 -9.28 -0.91 20.44
CA SER A 80 -10.28 -0.85 21.53
C SER A 80 -11.64 -0.30 21.12
N GLY A 81 -11.77 0.17 19.84
CA GLY A 81 -12.99 0.78 19.31
C GLY A 81 -13.13 2.27 19.55
N CYS A 82 -12.12 2.93 20.14
CA CYS A 82 -12.11 4.39 20.27
C CYS A 82 -11.86 5.04 18.91
N THR A 83 -12.54 6.17 18.67
CA THR A 83 -12.35 6.95 17.44
C THR A 83 -11.50 8.17 17.73
N PHE A 84 -10.52 8.41 16.88
CA PHE A 84 -9.62 9.56 16.92
C PHE A 84 -9.69 10.33 15.60
N SER A 85 -9.47 11.63 15.69
CA SER A 85 -9.02 12.44 14.56
C SER A 85 -7.49 12.42 14.48
N TRP A 86 -6.93 13.06 13.46
CA TRP A 86 -5.48 13.28 13.36
C TRP A 86 -5.05 14.43 14.28
N ASN A 87 -4.89 14.16 15.58
CA ASN A 87 -4.69 15.14 16.65
C ASN A 87 -3.77 14.63 17.77
N GLU A 88 -3.54 15.47 18.78
CA GLU A 88 -2.66 15.16 19.92
C GLU A 88 -3.13 13.94 20.74
N GLU A 89 -4.43 13.65 20.81
CA GLU A 89 -4.92 12.47 21.54
C GLU A 89 -4.44 11.17 20.87
N LEU A 90 -4.48 11.13 19.53
CA LEU A 90 -3.91 10.01 18.77
C LEU A 90 -2.38 9.96 18.92
N LEU A 91 -1.72 11.12 18.94
CA LEU A 91 -0.27 11.17 19.14
C LEU A 91 0.12 10.57 20.49
N ASP A 92 -0.56 10.94 21.55
CA ASP A 92 -0.32 10.41 22.91
C ASP A 92 -0.54 8.90 22.98
N GLU A 93 -1.59 8.40 22.33
CA GLU A 93 -1.89 6.97 22.21
C GLU A 93 -0.73 6.23 21.53
N ILE A 94 -0.25 6.69 20.36
CA ILE A 94 0.84 6.04 19.63
C ILE A 94 2.19 6.25 20.34
N GLN A 95 2.41 7.42 20.95
CA GLN A 95 3.61 7.69 21.73
C GLN A 95 3.79 6.69 22.89
N SER A 96 2.68 6.22 23.47
CA SER A 96 2.71 5.24 24.56
C SER A 96 3.42 3.92 24.19
N TYR A 97 3.50 3.60 22.91
CA TYR A 97 4.17 2.40 22.39
C TYR A 97 5.64 2.62 22.02
N SER A 98 6.17 3.84 22.16
CA SER A 98 7.53 4.18 21.76
C SER A 98 8.27 4.93 22.84
N LYS A 99 9.53 4.53 23.07
CA LYS A 99 10.47 5.28 23.93
C LYS A 99 11.10 6.48 23.22
N LYS A 100 10.98 6.55 21.88
CA LYS A 100 11.48 7.66 21.07
C LYS A 100 10.41 8.70 20.97
N LYS A 101 10.79 9.97 20.98
CA LYS A 101 9.86 11.06 20.75
C LYS A 101 9.32 11.00 19.33
N ILE A 102 8.00 10.99 19.22
CA ILE A 102 7.27 10.93 17.96
C ILE A 102 6.55 12.25 17.73
N SER A 103 6.50 12.71 16.51
CA SER A 103 5.62 13.78 16.07
C SER A 103 4.75 13.35 14.90
N MET A 104 3.77 14.16 14.56
CA MET A 104 2.84 13.93 13.47
C MET A 104 3.22 14.81 12.28
N THR A 105 3.16 14.22 11.08
CA THR A 105 3.18 14.99 9.84
C THR A 105 1.89 14.70 9.06
N ASN A 106 1.17 15.76 8.74
CA ASN A 106 0.02 15.66 7.89
C ASN A 106 0.34 16.27 6.55
N PHE A 107 0.38 15.60 5.66
CA PHE A 107 0.54 15.61 4.50
C PHE A 107 0.35 16.42 3.62
N LYS A 108 0.27 16.23 2.66
CA LYS A 108 0.55 16.92 1.45
C LYS A 108 2.02 17.32 1.42
N ALA A 109 2.84 16.66 2.25
CA ALA A 109 4.29 16.76 2.17
C ALA A 109 4.76 15.62 1.27
N PRO A 110 5.11 15.90 0.01
CA PRO A 110 5.69 14.90 -0.85
C PRO A 110 7.01 14.41 -0.27
N ASN A 111 7.44 13.24 -0.71
CA ASN A 111 8.75 12.70 -0.42
C ASN A 111 9.83 13.73 -0.78
N PRO A 112 10.75 14.10 0.15
CA PRO A 112 11.80 15.08 -0.13
C PRO A 112 12.72 14.72 -1.31
N GLU A 113 12.94 13.41 -1.53
CA GLU A 113 13.78 12.90 -2.63
C GLU A 113 13.00 12.80 -3.95
N ASN A 114 11.69 12.66 -3.87
CA ASN A 114 10.79 12.63 -5.01
C ASN A 114 9.50 13.41 -4.71
N PRO A 115 9.39 14.66 -5.15
CA PRO A 115 8.26 15.54 -4.84
C PRO A 115 6.89 15.02 -5.33
N ASP A 116 6.86 14.07 -6.24
CA ASP A 116 5.62 13.46 -6.74
C ASP A 116 5.11 12.31 -5.86
N LEU A 117 5.85 11.96 -4.80
CA LEU A 117 5.46 10.92 -3.86
C LEU A 117 5.02 11.49 -2.52
N MET A 118 4.03 10.84 -1.92
CA MET A 118 3.65 11.05 -0.52
C MET A 118 4.55 10.21 0.43
N SER A 119 4.09 9.84 1.61
CA SER A 119 4.84 9.04 2.60
C SER A 119 5.00 7.57 2.19
N VAL A 120 5.39 7.29 0.95
CA VAL A 120 5.61 5.94 0.40
C VAL A 120 7.09 5.65 0.18
N ASP A 121 7.45 4.38 0.04
CA ASP A 121 8.86 3.96 0.05
C ASP A 121 9.54 4.10 -1.32
N SER A 122 8.83 3.86 -2.43
CA SER A 122 9.42 3.86 -3.78
C SER A 122 8.59 4.55 -4.82
N ALA A 123 7.36 4.09 -5.07
CA ALA A 123 6.45 4.68 -6.02
C ALA A 123 5.05 4.81 -5.43
N SER A 124 4.21 5.60 -6.08
CA SER A 124 2.97 6.06 -5.49
C SER A 124 1.86 5.01 -5.45
N VAL A 125 1.91 3.99 -6.30
CA VAL A 125 0.87 2.96 -6.41
C VAL A 125 1.49 1.57 -6.37
N LEU A 126 1.05 0.73 -5.43
CA LEU A 126 1.42 -0.67 -5.38
C LEU A 126 0.29 -1.53 -5.97
N ILE A 127 0.64 -2.36 -6.93
CA ILE A 127 -0.27 -3.26 -7.64
C ILE A 127 0.13 -4.71 -7.36
N ILE A 128 -0.83 -5.54 -7.01
CA ILE A 128 -0.69 -7.00 -6.92
C ILE A 128 -1.79 -7.67 -7.73
N THR A 129 -1.62 -8.95 -8.02
CA THR A 129 -2.63 -9.73 -8.74
C THR A 129 -3.25 -10.81 -7.87
N ASP A 130 -4.48 -11.14 -8.17
CA ASP A 130 -5.16 -12.28 -7.53
C ASP A 130 -4.46 -13.62 -7.86
N SER A 131 -3.90 -13.73 -9.06
CA SER A 131 -3.13 -14.90 -9.48
C SER A 131 -1.86 -15.09 -8.61
N SER A 132 -1.10 -14.01 -8.39
CA SER A 132 0.09 -14.06 -7.53
C SER A 132 -0.26 -14.36 -6.08
N LEU A 133 -1.38 -13.80 -5.58
CA LEU A 133 -1.89 -14.12 -4.24
C LEU A 133 -2.20 -15.62 -4.11
N ARG A 134 -2.95 -16.19 -5.05
CA ARG A 134 -3.28 -17.63 -5.04
C ARG A 134 -2.04 -18.51 -5.10
N LYS A 135 -1.06 -18.18 -5.95
CA LYS A 135 0.21 -18.90 -6.04
C LYS A 135 0.99 -18.87 -4.73
N LEU A 136 1.08 -17.70 -4.12
CA LEU A 136 1.78 -17.54 -2.84
C LEU A 136 1.07 -18.26 -1.71
N GLU A 137 -0.26 -18.19 -1.64
CA GLU A 137 -1.07 -18.92 -0.67
C GLU A 137 -0.86 -20.43 -0.77
N ALA A 138 -0.91 -20.97 -1.99
CA ALA A 138 -0.64 -22.39 -2.25
C ALA A 138 0.79 -22.80 -1.86
N ALA A 139 1.78 -21.96 -2.17
CA ALA A 139 3.18 -22.21 -1.82
C ALA A 139 3.44 -22.16 -0.32
N TRP A 140 2.78 -21.23 0.38
CA TRP A 140 2.91 -21.07 1.83
C TRP A 140 2.13 -22.14 2.61
N GLY A 141 1.04 -22.66 2.02
CA GLY A 141 0.20 -23.68 2.63
C GLY A 141 -0.68 -23.19 3.79
N LYS A 142 -0.89 -21.90 3.90
CA LYS A 142 -1.72 -21.25 4.90
C LYS A 142 -2.59 -20.18 4.25
N SER A 143 -3.73 -19.83 4.88
CA SER A 143 -4.57 -18.73 4.42
C SER A 143 -3.81 -17.40 4.42
N LEU A 144 -3.88 -16.69 3.30
CA LEU A 144 -3.11 -15.49 3.04
C LEU A 144 -4.01 -14.25 3.00
N ASP A 145 -3.91 -13.42 4.04
CA ASP A 145 -4.56 -12.12 4.01
C ASP A 145 -3.79 -11.14 3.09
N LYS A 146 -4.47 -10.68 2.04
CA LYS A 146 -3.93 -9.71 1.07
C LYS A 146 -3.53 -8.37 1.70
N GLN A 147 -4.12 -8.00 2.84
CA GLN A 147 -3.80 -6.77 3.57
C GLN A 147 -2.35 -6.72 4.06
N ARG A 148 -1.69 -7.87 4.22
CA ARG A 148 -0.24 -7.96 4.54
C ARG A 148 0.63 -7.22 3.53
N PHE A 149 0.20 -7.16 2.27
CA PHE A 149 0.96 -6.55 1.18
C PHE A 149 0.71 -5.06 1.01
N ARG A 150 -0.38 -4.53 1.58
CA ARG A 150 -0.73 -3.11 1.57
C ARG A 150 -0.78 -2.51 0.16
N ALA A 151 -1.28 -3.30 -0.80
CA ALA A 151 -1.44 -2.86 -2.17
C ALA A 151 -2.58 -1.85 -2.31
N ASN A 152 -2.44 -0.90 -3.24
CA ASN A 152 -3.48 0.05 -3.60
C ASN A 152 -4.48 -0.57 -4.60
N LEU A 153 -3.97 -1.32 -5.57
CA LEU A 153 -4.79 -1.97 -6.58
C LEU A 153 -4.57 -3.47 -6.58
N ILE A 154 -5.66 -4.22 -6.69
CA ILE A 154 -5.63 -5.65 -6.98
C ILE A 154 -6.24 -5.85 -8.36
N VAL A 155 -5.49 -6.53 -9.23
CA VAL A 155 -5.93 -6.87 -10.59
C VAL A 155 -6.26 -8.35 -10.64
N SER A 156 -7.49 -8.66 -11.04
CA SER A 156 -7.88 -10.01 -11.43
C SER A 156 -7.44 -10.27 -12.85
N ILE A 157 -6.55 -11.26 -13.04
CA ILE A 157 -5.94 -11.53 -14.34
C ILE A 157 -6.76 -12.53 -15.13
N ASP A 158 -6.94 -12.27 -16.42
CA ASP A 158 -7.54 -13.23 -17.36
C ASP A 158 -6.66 -14.48 -17.48
N GLU A 159 -7.25 -15.69 -17.44
CA GLU A 159 -6.57 -17.00 -17.27
C GLU A 159 -5.43 -17.30 -18.27
N ASN A 160 -5.41 -16.65 -19.41
CA ASN A 160 -4.38 -16.81 -20.45
C ASN A 160 -3.39 -15.62 -20.54
N SER A 161 -3.42 -14.73 -19.58
CA SER A 161 -2.70 -13.47 -19.65
C SER A 161 -1.53 -13.40 -18.69
N PHE A 162 -0.37 -13.25 -19.26
CA PHE A 162 0.80 -12.51 -18.77
C PHE A 162 1.40 -12.86 -17.41
N ASN A 163 2.69 -13.01 -17.45
CA ASN A 163 3.57 -12.96 -16.29
C ASN A 163 3.82 -11.47 -15.94
N GLU A 164 3.66 -11.07 -14.68
CA GLU A 164 3.97 -9.74 -14.15
C GLU A 164 5.39 -9.26 -14.52
N SER A 165 6.30 -10.19 -14.77
CA SER A 165 7.67 -9.88 -15.22
C SER A 165 7.72 -9.09 -16.53
N ASN A 166 6.68 -9.16 -17.36
CA ASN A 166 6.62 -8.45 -18.64
C ASN A 166 6.02 -7.06 -18.54
N TRP A 167 5.68 -6.59 -17.34
CA TRP A 167 5.02 -5.30 -17.14
C TRP A 167 5.98 -4.15 -16.88
N ILE A 168 7.17 -4.44 -16.37
CA ILE A 168 8.15 -3.40 -16.06
C ILE A 168 8.50 -2.59 -17.32
N GLY A 169 8.44 -1.28 -17.20
CA GLY A 169 8.64 -0.33 -18.29
C GLY A 169 7.41 -0.08 -19.16
N LYS A 170 6.32 -0.81 -18.95
CA LYS A 170 5.05 -0.67 -19.68
C LYS A 170 4.04 0.13 -18.89
N LYS A 171 2.92 0.45 -19.53
CA LYS A 171 1.81 1.19 -18.92
C LYS A 171 0.58 0.31 -18.73
N PHE A 172 -0.09 0.52 -17.60
CA PHE A 172 -1.48 0.12 -17.43
C PHE A 172 -2.41 1.26 -17.80
N LEU A 173 -3.39 0.94 -18.66
CA LEU A 173 -4.47 1.83 -19.02
C LEU A 173 -5.74 1.35 -18.32
N VAL A 174 -6.32 2.20 -17.48
CA VAL A 174 -7.53 1.89 -16.68
C VAL A 174 -8.50 3.07 -16.85
N GLY A 175 -9.47 2.93 -17.76
CA GLY A 175 -10.30 4.06 -18.17
C GLY A 175 -9.44 5.18 -18.75
N ASP A 176 -9.55 6.39 -18.19
CA ASP A 176 -8.75 7.55 -18.60
C ASP A 176 -7.40 7.66 -17.86
N THR A 177 -7.16 6.80 -16.88
CA THR A 177 -5.94 6.79 -16.05
C THR A 177 -4.85 5.96 -16.71
N GLU A 178 -3.61 6.49 -16.69
CA GLU A 178 -2.43 5.75 -17.11
C GLU A 178 -1.45 5.61 -15.94
N LEU A 179 -1.02 4.37 -15.70
CA LEU A 179 -0.03 4.03 -14.67
C LEU A 179 1.22 3.48 -15.34
N GLN A 180 2.36 4.13 -15.13
CA GLN A 180 3.66 3.64 -15.58
C GLN A 180 4.19 2.62 -14.59
N ILE A 181 4.42 1.38 -15.04
CA ILE A 181 5.00 0.33 -14.20
C ILE A 181 6.51 0.52 -14.11
N GLU A 182 7.00 0.81 -12.90
CA GLU A 182 8.39 1.23 -12.69
C GLU A 182 9.31 0.06 -12.30
N SER A 183 8.90 -0.70 -11.29
CA SER A 183 9.75 -1.73 -10.70
C SER A 183 8.95 -2.80 -9.97
N TYR A 184 9.63 -3.89 -9.61
CA TYR A 184 9.08 -4.84 -8.65
C TYR A 184 9.04 -4.25 -7.25
N CYS A 185 8.05 -4.67 -6.46
CA CYS A 185 8.04 -4.42 -5.03
C CYS A 185 8.84 -5.50 -4.31
N GLU A 186 10.02 -5.12 -3.79
CA GLU A 186 10.77 -5.99 -2.87
C GLU A 186 10.10 -6.00 -1.49
N ARG A 187 9.84 -7.18 -0.99
CA ARG A 187 9.10 -7.36 0.26
C ARG A 187 10.03 -7.38 1.47
N CYS A 188 9.57 -6.76 2.54
CA CYS A 188 10.28 -6.68 3.81
C CYS A 188 9.51 -7.39 4.93
N THR A 189 10.03 -7.34 6.13
CA THR A 189 9.47 -8.00 7.31
C THR A 189 8.04 -7.61 7.68
N ILE A 190 7.49 -6.53 7.11
CA ILE A 190 6.12 -6.11 7.41
C ILE A 190 5.08 -7.16 7.03
N ILE A 191 5.32 -7.91 5.94
CA ILE A 191 4.39 -8.96 5.49
C ILE A 191 4.28 -10.14 6.46
N THR A 192 5.27 -10.29 7.34
CA THR A 192 5.26 -11.36 8.37
C THR A 192 4.25 -11.11 9.47
N ILE A 193 3.78 -9.87 9.62
CA ILE A 193 2.84 -9.50 10.68
C ILE A 193 1.41 -9.74 10.15
N ASP A 194 0.66 -10.53 10.89
CA ASP A 194 -0.77 -10.69 10.62
C ASP A 194 -1.50 -9.39 10.97
N PRO A 195 -2.29 -8.82 10.04
CA PRO A 195 -2.93 -7.52 10.28
C PRO A 195 -4.03 -7.56 11.35
N ASP A 196 -4.62 -8.73 11.61
CA ASP A 196 -5.70 -8.89 12.60
C ASP A 196 -5.16 -9.30 13.96
N THR A 197 -4.27 -10.29 14.01
CA THR A 197 -3.75 -10.85 15.29
C THR A 197 -2.46 -10.19 15.76
N LEU A 198 -1.76 -9.48 14.87
CA LEU A 198 -0.41 -8.91 15.05
C LEU A 198 0.69 -9.97 15.31
N GLU A 199 0.37 -11.24 15.20
CA GLU A 199 1.35 -12.32 15.29
C GLU A 199 2.31 -12.28 14.10
N ARG A 200 3.56 -12.64 14.37
CA ARG A 200 4.60 -12.70 13.34
C ARG A 200 4.80 -14.13 12.86
N ASP A 201 4.75 -14.31 11.55
CA ASP A 201 5.15 -15.55 10.89
C ASP A 201 6.20 -15.28 9.81
N SER A 202 7.44 -15.51 10.15
CA SER A 202 8.57 -15.29 9.22
C SER A 202 8.62 -16.29 8.06
N SER A 203 7.85 -17.40 8.15
CA SER A 203 7.82 -18.39 7.07
C SER A 203 7.25 -17.82 5.77
N LEU A 204 6.34 -16.83 5.84
CA LEU A 204 5.83 -16.16 4.65
C LEU A 204 6.94 -15.43 3.89
N LEU A 205 7.75 -14.62 4.57
CA LEU A 205 8.85 -13.90 3.94
C LEU A 205 9.91 -14.87 3.38
N LYS A 206 10.15 -15.99 4.07
CA LYS A 206 11.05 -17.04 3.59
C LYS A 206 10.57 -17.62 2.25
N ILE A 207 9.29 -17.98 2.13
CA ILE A 207 8.72 -18.48 0.87
C ILE A 207 8.79 -17.42 -0.25
N VAL A 208 8.48 -16.15 0.06
CA VAL A 208 8.60 -15.06 -0.92
C VAL A 208 10.06 -14.89 -1.38
N ASN A 209 11.03 -15.04 -0.47
CA ASN A 209 12.44 -15.00 -0.84
C ASN A 209 12.83 -16.19 -1.74
N GLU A 210 12.50 -17.39 -1.34
CA GLU A 210 12.92 -18.63 -2.03
C GLU A 210 12.27 -18.77 -3.41
N GLN A 211 11.00 -18.40 -3.55
CA GLN A 211 10.25 -18.65 -4.80
C GLN A 211 10.11 -17.42 -5.69
N MET A 212 10.24 -16.21 -5.15
CA MET A 212 9.97 -14.98 -5.87
C MET A 212 11.12 -13.95 -5.74
N ASN A 213 12.26 -14.36 -5.18
CA ASN A 213 13.43 -13.50 -4.98
C ASN A 213 13.07 -12.16 -4.27
N LEU A 214 12.26 -12.25 -3.21
CA LEU A 214 11.64 -11.15 -2.45
C LEU A 214 10.67 -10.26 -3.26
N ARG A 215 10.43 -10.55 -4.53
CA ARG A 215 9.59 -9.72 -5.42
C ARG A 215 8.14 -10.19 -5.39
N PHE A 216 7.25 -9.33 -4.92
CA PHE A 216 5.81 -9.61 -4.92
C PHE A 216 5.03 -8.32 -5.14
N GLY A 217 4.40 -8.21 -6.29
CA GLY A 217 3.75 -7.01 -6.79
C GLY A 217 4.70 -6.06 -7.53
N VAL A 218 4.13 -5.04 -8.12
CA VAL A 218 4.83 -4.01 -8.88
C VAL A 218 4.47 -2.62 -8.39
N TYR A 219 5.44 -1.72 -8.43
CA TYR A 219 5.23 -0.30 -8.20
C TYR A 219 4.94 0.42 -9.50
N ALA A 220 4.02 1.37 -9.43
CA ALA A 220 3.67 2.24 -10.53
C ALA A 220 3.61 3.70 -10.10
N SER A 221 3.95 4.60 -11.03
CA SER A 221 3.67 6.03 -10.95
C SER A 221 2.45 6.37 -11.81
N VAL A 222 1.81 7.51 -11.53
CA VAL A 222 0.66 7.97 -12.30
C VAL A 222 1.16 8.89 -13.42
N SER A 223 1.15 8.39 -14.65
CA SER A 223 1.55 9.18 -15.83
C SER A 223 0.41 10.04 -16.39
N LYS A 224 -0.84 9.62 -16.17
CA LYS A 224 -2.03 10.41 -16.50
C LYS A 224 -3.07 10.27 -15.38
N PRO A 225 -3.40 11.36 -14.68
CA PRO A 225 -4.43 11.37 -13.64
C PRO A 225 -5.82 11.03 -14.19
N GLY A 226 -6.67 10.48 -13.33
CA GLY A 226 -8.04 10.12 -13.67
C GLY A 226 -8.76 9.41 -12.53
N GLN A 227 -9.86 8.77 -12.85
CA GLN A 227 -10.61 7.95 -11.89
C GLN A 227 -10.44 6.47 -12.20
N VAL A 228 -10.32 5.67 -11.15
CA VAL A 228 -10.26 4.21 -11.22
C VAL A 228 -11.42 3.65 -10.40
N GLN A 229 -12.08 2.63 -10.95
CA GLN A 229 -13.22 1.97 -10.34
C GLN A 229 -13.05 0.45 -10.36
N VAL A 230 -13.56 -0.23 -9.33
CA VAL A 230 -13.64 -1.69 -9.29
C VAL A 230 -14.47 -2.18 -10.49
N GLY A 231 -14.01 -3.25 -11.14
CA GLY A 231 -14.59 -3.80 -12.36
C GLY A 231 -14.10 -3.17 -13.66
N GLN A 232 -13.37 -2.06 -13.62
CA GLN A 232 -12.75 -1.50 -14.83
C GLN A 232 -11.71 -2.43 -15.43
N LYS A 233 -11.71 -2.52 -16.75
CA LYS A 233 -10.74 -3.32 -17.51
C LYS A 233 -9.38 -2.66 -17.49
N VAL A 234 -8.36 -3.50 -17.37
CA VAL A 234 -6.95 -3.11 -17.39
C VAL A 234 -6.33 -3.57 -18.69
N TYR A 235 -5.67 -2.66 -19.40
CA TYR A 235 -4.92 -2.94 -20.61
C TYR A 235 -3.45 -2.63 -20.41
N LEU A 236 -2.58 -3.46 -20.97
CA LEU A 236 -1.14 -3.24 -21.04
C LEU A 236 -0.80 -2.57 -22.37
N SER A 237 0.01 -1.52 -22.30
CA SER A 237 0.55 -0.81 -23.46
C SER A 237 2.06 -0.70 -23.35
N ASP A 238 2.73 -0.78 -24.45
CA ASP A 238 4.17 -0.51 -24.58
C ASP A 238 4.45 0.97 -24.34
#